data_bf6b8099dfc1f73cbc01ceced7c89214
#
_entry.id   bf6b8099dfc1f73cbc01ceced7c89214
#
_cell.length_a   1.000
_cell.length_b   1.000
_cell.length_c   1.000
_cell.angle_alpha   90.00
_cell.angle_beta   90.00
_cell.angle_gamma   90.00
#
_symmetry.space_group_name_H-M   'P 1'
#
loop_
_entity.id
_entity.type
_entity.pdbx_description
1 polymer ?
#
loop_
_entity_poly.entity_id
_entity_poly.type
_entity_poly.pdbx_seq_one_letter_code
_entity_poly.pdbx_strand_id
1 'polypeptide(L)'
;MVRVLSATKLRQEIEPQWVSWYIKEYYPDAEVRMRCPLGPIPDELKQLYGPAKAARVYRPSRPEIDALVILPGALLLIEAKVIRYMDGLAKLPVYAALVPLTPELLVFKKLPILMHLLLPVRIPWVIAAAPALGVEVMTAAPDWVLKKWEDRDKSWTAEARMRRAERKALLKQLGFV
;
A
#
# COMPACT_ATOMS: atom_id res chain seq x y z
N MET A 1 -11.93 16.90 -21.19
CA MET A 1 -11.64 15.47 -21.44
C MET A 1 -11.23 14.83 -20.13
N VAL A 2 -12.16 14.21 -19.38
CA VAL A 2 -11.88 13.61 -18.07
C VAL A 2 -11.30 12.21 -18.28
N ARG A 3 -10.00 12.02 -18.03
CA ARG A 3 -9.37 10.69 -18.02
C ARG A 3 -9.93 9.88 -16.86
N VAL A 4 -10.77 8.91 -17.15
CA VAL A 4 -11.16 7.88 -16.17
C VAL A 4 -9.97 6.94 -16.01
N LEU A 5 -9.23 7.12 -14.93
CA LEU A 5 -8.12 6.24 -14.57
C LEU A 5 -8.66 4.85 -14.21
N SER A 6 -7.99 3.79 -14.68
CA SER A 6 -8.30 2.42 -14.27
C SER A 6 -8.04 2.25 -12.77
N ALA A 7 -8.72 1.28 -12.11
CA ALA A 7 -8.52 1.01 -10.68
C ALA A 7 -7.04 0.77 -10.30
N THR A 8 -6.26 0.21 -11.22
CA THR A 8 -4.81 0.01 -11.07
C THR A 8 -4.03 1.33 -11.06
N LYS A 9 -4.43 2.30 -11.89
CA LYS A 9 -3.79 3.63 -11.97
C LYS A 9 -4.12 4.49 -10.75
N LEU A 10 -5.35 4.44 -10.26
CA LEU A 10 -5.77 5.11 -9.03
C LEU A 10 -4.94 4.65 -7.82
N ARG A 11 -4.67 3.35 -7.73
CA ARG A 11 -3.85 2.76 -6.67
C ARG A 11 -2.40 3.24 -6.70
N GLN A 12 -1.80 3.36 -7.88
CA GLN A 12 -0.41 3.80 -8.03
C GLN A 12 -0.19 5.29 -7.75
N GLU A 13 -1.22 6.12 -7.90
CA GLU A 13 -1.10 7.57 -7.75
C GLU A 13 -1.57 8.08 -6.39
N ILE A 14 -2.56 7.44 -5.75
CA ILE A 14 -3.20 7.94 -4.53
C ILE A 14 -2.56 7.38 -3.27
N GLU A 15 -2.41 6.05 -3.17
CA GLU A 15 -1.91 5.42 -1.95
C GLU A 15 -0.53 5.96 -1.54
N PRO A 16 0.48 6.12 -2.43
CA PRO A 16 1.77 6.70 -2.06
C PRO A 16 1.71 8.15 -1.58
N GLN A 17 0.87 8.99 -2.22
CA GLN A 17 0.71 10.39 -1.81
C GLN A 17 0.01 10.49 -0.46
N TRP A 18 -0.98 9.64 -0.23
CA TRP A 18 -1.68 9.57 1.04
C TRP A 18 -0.76 9.10 2.18
N VAL A 19 0.02 8.05 1.96
CA VAL A 19 1.02 7.60 2.94
C VAL A 19 2.03 8.71 3.25
N SER A 20 2.52 9.43 2.23
CA SER A 20 3.43 10.56 2.43
C SER A 20 2.79 11.69 3.26
N TRP A 21 1.52 12.00 3.00
CA TRP A 21 0.76 12.96 3.80
C TRP A 21 0.61 12.49 5.26
N TYR A 22 0.21 11.22 5.46
CA TYR A 22 0.04 10.63 6.79
C TYR A 22 1.33 10.67 7.60
N ILE A 23 2.46 10.32 6.98
CA ILE A 23 3.76 10.37 7.66
C ILE A 23 4.13 11.79 8.05
N LYS A 24 3.95 12.75 7.16
CA LYS A 24 4.25 14.16 7.42
C LYS A 24 3.40 14.72 8.57
N GLU A 25 2.16 14.27 8.69
CA GLU A 25 1.23 14.75 9.73
C GLU A 25 1.51 14.10 11.08
N TYR A 26 1.78 12.80 11.12
CA TYR A 26 1.84 12.03 12.37
C TYR A 26 3.25 11.66 12.82
N TYR A 27 4.22 11.68 11.90
CA TYR A 27 5.62 11.26 12.15
C TYR A 27 6.63 12.22 11.49
N PRO A 28 6.52 13.56 11.70
CA PRO A 28 7.30 14.55 10.94
C PRO A 28 8.81 14.41 11.12
N ASP A 29 9.27 13.97 12.29
CA ASP A 29 10.68 13.88 12.64
C ASP A 29 11.26 12.46 12.56
N ALA A 30 10.47 11.47 12.09
CA ALA A 30 10.92 10.09 12.04
C ALA A 30 11.75 9.79 10.78
N GLU A 31 12.72 8.87 10.89
CA GLU A 31 13.35 8.28 9.71
C GLU A 31 12.34 7.38 9.00
N VAL A 32 12.16 7.61 7.69
CA VAL A 32 11.18 6.89 6.89
C VAL A 32 11.80 6.29 5.63
N ARG A 33 11.43 5.06 5.34
CA ARG A 33 11.78 4.37 4.08
C ARG A 33 10.50 4.08 3.30
N MET A 34 10.26 4.90 2.28
CA MET A 34 9.12 4.70 1.36
C MET A 34 9.39 3.54 0.42
N ARG A 35 8.34 2.75 0.15
CA ARG A 35 8.41 1.60 -0.76
C ARG A 35 9.60 0.70 -0.44
N CYS A 36 9.71 0.33 0.83
CA CYS A 36 10.82 -0.47 1.33
C CYS A 36 10.66 -1.93 0.88
N PRO A 37 11.62 -2.49 0.12
CA PRO A 37 11.59 -3.89 -0.26
C PRO A 37 11.93 -4.78 0.94
N LEU A 38 11.15 -5.85 1.14
CA LEU A 38 11.27 -6.75 2.27
C LEU A 38 11.67 -8.17 1.84
N GLY A 39 12.29 -8.89 2.76
CA GLY A 39 12.67 -10.29 2.57
C GLY A 39 14.12 -10.52 2.14
N PRO A 40 14.54 -11.78 2.06
CA PRO A 40 15.91 -12.15 1.79
C PRO A 40 16.30 -11.88 0.33
N ILE A 41 17.61 -11.81 0.09
CA ILE A 41 18.21 -11.78 -1.24
C ILE A 41 18.92 -13.12 -1.43
N PRO A 42 18.74 -13.83 -2.56
CA PRO A 42 19.43 -15.09 -2.84
C PRO A 42 20.95 -14.97 -2.74
N ASP A 43 21.58 -15.96 -2.10
CA ASP A 43 23.03 -15.93 -1.85
C ASP A 43 23.83 -16.03 -3.15
N GLU A 44 23.30 -16.73 -4.16
CA GLU A 44 23.89 -16.83 -5.49
C GLU A 44 24.02 -15.45 -6.14
N LEU A 45 23.01 -14.59 -5.99
CA LEU A 45 23.08 -13.22 -6.51
C LEU A 45 24.07 -12.36 -5.74
N LYS A 46 24.19 -12.57 -4.41
CA LYS A 46 25.17 -11.85 -3.59
C LYS A 46 26.60 -12.25 -3.97
N GLN A 47 26.84 -13.53 -4.26
CA GLN A 47 28.13 -14.05 -4.72
C GLN A 47 28.48 -13.51 -6.10
N LEU A 48 27.49 -13.47 -7.02
CA LEU A 48 27.70 -13.05 -8.41
C LEU A 48 27.92 -11.53 -8.54
N TYR A 49 27.17 -10.72 -7.82
CA TYR A 49 27.12 -9.26 -8.01
C TYR A 49 27.62 -8.44 -6.81
N GLY A 50 27.89 -9.06 -5.68
CA GLY A 50 28.09 -8.39 -4.41
C GLY A 50 26.76 -7.92 -3.79
N PRO A 51 26.69 -7.70 -2.44
CA PRO A 51 25.46 -7.46 -1.72
C PRO A 51 24.63 -6.28 -2.24
N ALA A 52 25.26 -5.15 -2.48
CA ALA A 52 24.57 -3.92 -2.89
C ALA A 52 23.97 -4.01 -4.29
N LYS A 53 24.68 -4.65 -5.25
CA LYS A 53 24.17 -4.82 -6.61
C LYS A 53 23.09 -5.91 -6.66
N ALA A 54 23.28 -7.00 -5.92
CA ALA A 54 22.27 -8.06 -5.78
C ALA A 54 20.94 -7.51 -5.24
N ALA A 55 21.00 -6.64 -4.21
CA ALA A 55 19.81 -5.97 -3.66
C ALA A 55 19.06 -5.17 -4.73
N ARG A 56 19.75 -4.42 -5.57
CA ARG A 56 19.16 -3.65 -6.68
C ARG A 56 18.55 -4.56 -7.76
N VAL A 57 19.30 -5.56 -8.20
CA VAL A 57 18.85 -6.48 -9.27
C VAL A 57 17.62 -7.27 -8.83
N TYR A 58 17.59 -7.73 -7.57
CA TYR A 58 16.51 -8.55 -7.03
C TYR A 58 15.32 -7.75 -6.49
N ARG A 59 15.43 -6.43 -6.37
CA ARG A 59 14.38 -5.56 -5.85
C ARG A 59 12.99 -5.79 -6.47
N PRO A 60 12.82 -5.92 -7.81
CA PRO A 60 11.51 -6.14 -8.43
C PRO A 60 10.81 -7.43 -8.01
N SER A 61 11.57 -8.42 -7.52
CA SER A 61 11.05 -9.72 -7.06
C SER A 61 10.70 -9.74 -5.58
N ARG A 62 11.00 -8.66 -4.83
CA ARG A 62 10.71 -8.53 -3.41
C ARG A 62 9.39 -7.80 -3.21
N PRO A 63 8.56 -8.21 -2.24
CA PRO A 63 7.40 -7.41 -1.84
C PRO A 63 7.86 -6.07 -1.25
N GLU A 64 7.12 -5.00 -1.54
CA GLU A 64 7.37 -3.66 -1.02
C GLU A 64 6.23 -3.24 -0.09
N ILE A 65 6.58 -2.79 1.13
CA ILE A 65 5.66 -2.07 2.03
C ILE A 65 5.55 -0.61 1.58
N ASP A 66 4.39 0.00 1.69
CA ASP A 66 4.19 1.40 1.29
C ASP A 66 5.12 2.34 2.06
N ALA A 67 5.22 2.19 3.39
CA ALA A 67 6.24 2.87 4.21
C ALA A 67 6.67 2.02 5.42
N LEU A 68 7.94 2.20 5.80
CA LEU A 68 8.53 1.73 7.05
C LEU A 68 9.04 2.95 7.80
N VAL A 69 8.52 3.17 9.00
CA VAL A 69 8.92 4.27 9.89
C VAL A 69 9.76 3.70 11.02
N ILE A 70 10.94 4.28 11.24
CA ILE A 70 11.85 3.91 12.32
C ILE A 70 11.56 4.81 13.50
N LEU A 71 10.96 4.22 14.54
CA LEU A 71 10.63 4.91 15.79
C LEU A 71 11.67 4.63 16.87
N PRO A 72 11.79 5.49 17.90
CA PRO A 72 12.54 5.15 19.10
C PRO A 72 12.00 3.86 19.75
N GLY A 73 12.66 2.73 19.53
CA GLY A 73 12.30 1.44 20.13
C GLY A 73 11.31 0.56 19.36
N ALA A 74 10.87 0.93 18.15
CA ALA A 74 9.99 0.10 17.33
C ALA A 74 10.18 0.36 15.82
N LEU A 75 9.77 -0.59 15.00
CA LEU A 75 9.54 -0.37 13.57
C LEU A 75 8.04 -0.32 13.32
N LEU A 76 7.58 0.65 12.54
CA LEU A 76 6.20 0.76 12.14
C LEU A 76 6.07 0.51 10.64
N LEU A 77 5.29 -0.51 10.28
CA LEU A 77 4.91 -0.83 8.92
C LEU A 77 3.58 -0.16 8.59
N ILE A 78 3.52 0.60 7.51
CA ILE A 78 2.32 1.30 7.06
C ILE A 78 1.94 0.80 5.67
N GLU A 79 0.71 0.32 5.54
CA GLU A 79 0.08 -0.05 4.26
C GLU A 79 -1.21 0.74 4.12
N ALA A 80 -1.42 1.40 2.98
CA ALA A 80 -2.63 2.16 2.71
C ALA A 80 -3.51 1.45 1.69
N LYS A 81 -4.81 1.43 1.93
CA LYS A 81 -5.78 0.83 1.01
C LYS A 81 -7.02 1.71 0.88
N VAL A 82 -7.15 2.34 -0.28
CA VAL A 82 -8.40 3.01 -0.68
C VAL A 82 -9.48 1.96 -0.94
N ILE A 83 -9.06 0.78 -1.39
CA ILE A 83 -9.87 -0.38 -1.75
C ILE A 83 -9.08 -1.65 -1.43
N ARG A 84 -9.66 -2.81 -1.64
CA ARG A 84 -9.01 -4.11 -1.43
C ARG A 84 -8.43 -4.23 -0.02
N TYR A 85 -9.25 -3.84 0.95
CA TYR A 85 -8.87 -3.84 2.37
C TYR A 85 -8.33 -5.19 2.84
N MET A 86 -8.85 -6.30 2.30
CA MET A 86 -8.35 -7.65 2.58
C MET A 86 -6.87 -7.80 2.17
N ASP A 87 -6.46 -7.25 1.02
CA ASP A 87 -5.06 -7.32 0.57
C ASP A 87 -4.12 -6.64 1.57
N GLY A 88 -4.49 -5.45 2.06
CA GLY A 88 -3.69 -4.72 3.06
C GLY A 88 -3.60 -5.48 4.38
N LEU A 89 -4.75 -5.97 4.86
CA LEU A 89 -4.84 -6.71 6.11
C LEU A 89 -4.01 -8.01 6.08
N ALA A 90 -4.06 -8.76 4.97
CA ALA A 90 -3.33 -10.01 4.82
C ALA A 90 -1.82 -9.81 4.60
N LYS A 91 -1.40 -8.71 3.97
CA LYS A 91 0.01 -8.46 3.66
C LYS A 91 0.83 -8.03 4.87
N LEU A 92 0.26 -7.25 5.77
CA LEU A 92 1.00 -6.68 6.90
C LEU A 92 1.68 -7.74 7.78
N PRO A 93 1.02 -8.84 8.21
CA PRO A 93 1.69 -9.90 8.95
C PRO A 93 2.81 -10.58 8.15
N VAL A 94 2.63 -10.76 6.84
CA VAL A 94 3.67 -11.30 5.96
C VAL A 94 4.86 -10.35 5.90
N TYR A 95 4.63 -9.06 5.77
CA TYR A 95 5.68 -8.05 5.78
C TYR A 95 6.43 -8.02 7.11
N ALA A 96 5.72 -8.10 8.23
CA ALA A 96 6.33 -8.18 9.56
C ALA A 96 7.26 -9.41 9.68
N ALA A 97 6.83 -10.57 9.19
CA ALA A 97 7.65 -11.78 9.17
C ALA A 97 8.89 -11.66 8.25
N LEU A 98 8.86 -10.82 7.22
CA LEU A 98 9.97 -10.60 6.31
C LEU A 98 10.99 -9.57 6.80
N VAL A 99 10.63 -8.67 7.71
CA VAL A 99 11.55 -7.66 8.26
C VAL A 99 12.84 -8.26 8.82
N PRO A 100 12.82 -9.28 9.71
CA PRO A 100 14.07 -9.85 10.25
C PRO A 100 14.91 -10.58 9.21
N LEU A 101 14.37 -10.92 8.06
CA LEU A 101 15.04 -11.58 6.93
C LEU A 101 15.57 -10.57 5.90
N THR A 102 15.30 -9.28 6.09
CA THR A 102 15.67 -8.20 5.18
C THR A 102 17.07 -7.69 5.49
N PRO A 103 18.07 -7.87 4.60
CA PRO A 103 19.46 -7.51 4.90
C PRO A 103 19.64 -6.05 5.29
N GLU A 104 18.90 -5.14 4.64
CA GLU A 104 18.95 -3.70 4.87
C GLU A 104 18.35 -3.26 6.21
N LEU A 105 17.66 -4.18 6.92
CA LEU A 105 16.97 -3.94 8.19
C LEU A 105 17.55 -4.74 9.36
N LEU A 106 18.63 -5.49 9.17
CA LEU A 106 19.20 -6.36 10.19
C LEU A 106 19.59 -5.64 11.49
N VAL A 107 19.95 -4.36 11.40
CA VAL A 107 20.26 -3.54 12.59
C VAL A 107 19.04 -3.35 13.50
N PHE A 108 17.85 -3.45 12.94
CA PHE A 108 16.56 -3.29 13.64
C PHE A 108 15.86 -4.60 13.97
N LYS A 109 16.44 -5.75 13.68
CA LYS A 109 15.79 -7.09 13.77
C LYS A 109 15.23 -7.44 15.15
N LYS A 110 15.70 -6.76 16.21
CA LYS A 110 15.25 -6.98 17.60
C LYS A 110 14.16 -6.02 18.04
N LEU A 111 13.84 -5.01 17.25
CA LEU A 111 12.79 -4.06 17.58
C LEU A 111 11.41 -4.69 17.38
N PRO A 112 10.43 -4.39 18.25
CA PRO A 112 9.04 -4.75 18.01
C PRO A 112 8.53 -4.11 16.72
N ILE A 113 7.66 -4.83 16.03
CA ILE A 113 7.08 -4.39 14.77
C ILE A 113 5.62 -4.03 15.02
N LEU A 114 5.27 -2.79 14.73
CA LEU A 114 3.92 -2.26 14.74
C LEU A 114 3.37 -2.28 13.30
N MET A 115 2.09 -2.57 13.13
CA MET A 115 1.47 -2.69 11.82
C MET A 115 0.24 -1.79 11.73
N HIS A 116 0.30 -0.76 10.89
CA HIS A 116 -0.82 0.14 10.63
C HIS A 116 -1.39 -0.07 9.24
N LEU A 117 -2.70 -0.32 9.19
CA LEU A 117 -3.48 -0.32 7.96
C LEU A 117 -4.26 1.00 7.85
N LEU A 118 -3.91 1.84 6.88
CA LEU A 118 -4.63 3.08 6.62
C LEU A 118 -5.85 2.82 5.76
N LEU A 119 -7.02 3.22 6.25
CA LEU A 119 -8.29 3.19 5.53
C LEU A 119 -8.87 4.60 5.40
N PRO A 120 -9.54 4.91 4.27
CA PRO A 120 -10.16 6.22 4.09
C PRO A 120 -11.35 6.43 5.03
N VAL A 121 -12.06 5.36 5.36
CA VAL A 121 -13.22 5.35 6.26
C VAL A 121 -13.21 4.09 7.13
N ARG A 122 -14.02 4.10 8.18
CA ARG A 122 -14.20 2.94 9.06
C ARG A 122 -14.93 1.81 8.31
N ILE A 123 -14.28 0.67 8.18
CA ILE A 123 -14.84 -0.54 7.58
C ILE A 123 -15.06 -1.58 8.68
N PRO A 124 -16.31 -1.85 9.12
CA PRO A 124 -16.59 -2.62 10.33
C PRO A 124 -15.93 -3.99 10.39
N TRP A 125 -15.97 -4.77 9.31
CA TRP A 125 -15.37 -6.10 9.30
C TRP A 125 -13.83 -6.07 9.36
N VAL A 126 -13.18 -5.05 8.78
CA VAL A 126 -11.72 -4.88 8.86
C VAL A 126 -11.32 -4.59 10.30
N ILE A 127 -12.03 -3.64 10.95
CA ILE A 127 -11.80 -3.27 12.35
C ILE A 127 -11.97 -4.47 13.27
N ALA A 128 -12.96 -5.32 13.00
CA ALA A 128 -13.20 -6.53 13.79
C ALA A 128 -12.10 -7.60 13.60
N ALA A 129 -11.56 -7.75 12.37
CA ALA A 129 -10.58 -8.79 12.05
C ALA A 129 -9.13 -8.37 12.36
N ALA A 130 -8.79 -7.10 12.26
CA ALA A 130 -7.42 -6.59 12.35
C ALA A 130 -6.69 -6.96 13.66
N PRO A 131 -7.30 -6.89 14.85
CA PRO A 131 -6.63 -7.24 16.10
C PRO A 131 -6.14 -8.68 16.15
N ALA A 132 -6.88 -9.63 15.56
CA ALA A 132 -6.46 -11.04 15.49
C ALA A 132 -5.17 -11.26 14.68
N LEU A 133 -4.82 -10.28 13.83
CA LEU A 133 -3.59 -10.27 13.03
C LEU A 133 -2.53 -9.31 13.57
N GLY A 134 -2.75 -8.72 14.74
CA GLY A 134 -1.85 -7.73 15.33
C GLY A 134 -1.79 -6.41 14.54
N VAL A 135 -2.82 -6.13 13.72
CA VAL A 135 -2.88 -4.93 12.88
C VAL A 135 -3.75 -3.87 13.54
N GLU A 136 -3.24 -2.64 13.61
CA GLU A 136 -4.00 -1.46 14.00
C GLU A 136 -4.57 -0.77 12.77
N VAL A 137 -5.86 -0.45 12.81
CA VAL A 137 -6.56 0.23 11.72
C VAL A 137 -6.63 1.72 11.99
N MET A 138 -5.99 2.50 11.12
CA MET A 138 -5.99 3.95 11.17
C MET A 138 -6.95 4.51 10.12
N THR A 139 -7.89 5.35 10.59
CA THR A 139 -8.82 6.06 9.70
C THR A 139 -8.46 7.54 9.66
N ALA A 140 -7.40 7.86 8.93
CA ALA A 140 -6.89 9.21 8.75
C ALA A 140 -6.71 9.47 7.26
N ALA A 141 -7.63 10.19 6.66
CA ALA A 141 -7.61 10.50 5.24
C ALA A 141 -7.91 11.98 5.00
N PRO A 142 -7.10 12.69 4.20
CA PRO A 142 -7.40 14.05 3.78
C PRO A 142 -8.57 14.07 2.79
N ASP A 143 -9.22 15.22 2.64
CA ASP A 143 -10.43 15.40 1.83
C ASP A 143 -10.28 14.89 0.39
N TRP A 144 -9.11 15.05 -0.21
CA TRP A 144 -8.87 14.57 -1.57
C TRP A 144 -8.86 13.04 -1.67
N VAL A 145 -8.50 12.30 -0.61
CA VAL A 145 -8.61 10.84 -0.55
C VAL A 145 -10.07 10.43 -0.36
N LEU A 146 -10.79 11.10 0.57
CA LEU A 146 -12.22 10.86 0.81
C LEU A 146 -13.03 11.08 -0.45
N LYS A 147 -12.80 12.17 -1.16
CA LYS A 147 -13.46 12.46 -2.44
C LYS A 147 -13.23 11.36 -3.48
N LYS A 148 -12.00 10.83 -3.56
CA LYS A 148 -11.70 9.71 -4.47
C LYS A 148 -12.37 8.40 -4.06
N TRP A 149 -12.45 8.15 -2.77
CA TRP A 149 -13.18 7.01 -2.24
C TRP A 149 -14.68 7.10 -2.54
N GLU A 150 -15.30 8.26 -2.30
CA GLU A 150 -16.71 8.54 -2.61
C GLU A 150 -17.02 8.42 -4.11
N ASP A 151 -16.21 9.03 -4.97
CA ASP A 151 -16.37 8.96 -6.43
C ASP A 151 -16.36 7.52 -6.95
N ARG A 152 -15.71 6.63 -6.22
CA ARG A 152 -15.66 5.23 -6.54
C ARG A 152 -16.91 4.47 -6.10
N ASP A 153 -17.44 4.77 -4.92
CA ASP A 153 -18.66 4.14 -4.42
C ASP A 153 -19.86 4.48 -5.31
N LYS A 154 -19.87 5.69 -5.89
CA LYS A 154 -20.80 6.08 -6.96
C LYS A 154 -20.73 5.17 -8.19
N SER A 155 -19.67 4.37 -8.34
CA SER A 155 -19.55 3.43 -9.47
C SER A 155 -20.65 2.35 -9.51
N TRP A 156 -21.33 2.10 -8.40
CA TRP A 156 -22.44 1.15 -8.29
C TRP A 156 -23.82 1.78 -8.51
N THR A 157 -23.91 3.11 -8.59
CA THR A 157 -25.17 3.80 -8.85
C THR A 157 -25.72 3.47 -10.23
N ALA A 158 -27.03 3.61 -10.40
CA ALA A 158 -27.69 3.43 -11.70
C ALA A 158 -27.05 4.32 -12.78
N GLU A 159 -26.76 5.59 -12.44
CA GLU A 159 -26.11 6.56 -13.35
C GLU A 159 -24.70 6.11 -13.79
N ALA A 160 -23.91 5.57 -12.88
CA ALA A 160 -22.58 5.08 -13.23
C ALA A 160 -22.64 3.81 -14.10
N ARG A 161 -23.67 2.97 -13.93
CA ARG A 161 -23.95 1.83 -14.81
C ARG A 161 -24.35 2.30 -16.21
N MET A 162 -25.25 3.28 -16.30
CA MET A 162 -25.67 3.88 -17.59
C MET A 162 -24.46 4.47 -18.33
N ARG A 163 -23.66 5.33 -17.70
CA ARG A 163 -22.46 5.92 -18.32
C ARG A 163 -21.48 4.87 -18.82
N ARG A 164 -21.33 3.74 -18.12
CA ARG A 164 -20.49 2.60 -18.57
C ARG A 164 -21.08 1.91 -19.78
N ALA A 165 -22.40 1.70 -19.80
CA ALA A 165 -23.09 1.10 -20.93
C ALA A 165 -22.97 1.99 -22.18
N GLU A 166 -23.24 3.28 -22.06
CA GLU A 166 -23.07 4.28 -23.13
C GLU A 166 -21.63 4.30 -23.69
N ARG A 167 -20.63 4.31 -22.78
CA ARG A 167 -19.24 4.27 -23.18
C ARG A 167 -18.88 2.98 -23.91
N LYS A 168 -19.39 1.83 -23.44
CA LYS A 168 -19.18 0.54 -24.10
C LYS A 168 -19.81 0.52 -25.48
N ALA A 169 -21.02 1.07 -25.63
CA ALA A 169 -21.71 1.20 -26.92
C ALA A 169 -20.91 2.08 -27.89
N LEU A 170 -20.41 3.23 -27.42
CA LEU A 170 -19.58 4.13 -28.22
C LEU A 170 -18.26 3.46 -28.67
N LEU A 171 -17.58 2.76 -27.78
CA LEU A 171 -16.33 2.04 -28.13
C LEU A 171 -16.58 0.95 -29.17
N LYS A 172 -17.74 0.26 -29.05
CA LYS A 172 -18.15 -0.73 -30.05
C LYS A 172 -18.43 -0.10 -31.42
N GLN A 173 -19.09 1.08 -31.45
CA GLN A 173 -19.32 1.83 -32.69
C GLN A 173 -18.02 2.31 -33.36
N LEU A 174 -17.00 2.62 -32.53
CA LEU A 174 -15.68 3.05 -32.99
C LEU A 174 -14.71 1.90 -33.30
N GLY A 175 -15.15 0.66 -33.19
CA GLY A 175 -14.34 -0.53 -33.51
C GLY A 175 -13.22 -0.87 -32.51
N PHE A 176 -13.33 -0.38 -31.25
CA PHE A 176 -12.33 -0.65 -30.21
C PHE A 176 -12.66 -1.84 -29.30
N VAL A 177 -13.85 -2.43 -29.42
CA VAL A 177 -14.31 -3.61 -28.64
C VAL A 177 -15.26 -4.45 -29.52
#